data_a5eb9a8a2ec423d8552a2b8e828c944c
#
_entry.id   a5eb9a8a2ec423d8552a2b8e828c944c
#
_cell.length_a   1.000
_cell.length_b   1.000
_cell.length_c   1.000
_cell.angle_alpha   90.00
_cell.angle_beta   90.00
_cell.angle_gamma   90.00
#
_symmetry.space_group_name_H-M   'P 1'
#
loop_
_entity.id
_entity.type
_entity.pdbx_description
1 polymer ?
#
loop_
_entity_poly.entity_id
_entity_poly.type
_entity_poly.pdbx_seq_one_letter_code
_entity_poly.pdbx_strand_id
1 'polypeptide(L)'
;MGRDVVGFLTKARHQGEWHNYQCKQYGRTLQTAPALLELGKILYYADLGEFTVPRRYSFVAPRGVNRNLERMIFNPSELRDAMIAKWDDYCAKGIVDGQVIALAGSLLTLIESFDYGSIYRISLDDILADPAAKPVLAKRFGSDPGPPPRGIVPADIEQRELPYVSQLVAAYGDRDGKTYTGHGDVAGHAKHGPHFSTQRERFFEADAFGRFYRDNVFEEELEALQDEIYHGVIDKHGETHIDSLGRVDAVMSQAASVQPAGPLARHARVPVKQGICHHLVNDKRIAWRDE
;
A
#
# COMPACT_ATOMS: atom_id res chain seq x y z
N MET A 1 -21.43 -18.86 5.71
CA MET A 1 -21.21 -19.39 4.34
C MET A 1 -19.74 -19.80 4.06
N GLY A 2 -18.82 -19.77 4.99
CA GLY A 2 -17.42 -20.25 4.84
C GLY A 2 -16.50 -19.34 4.00
N ARG A 3 -16.78 -18.05 3.92
CA ARG A 3 -15.96 -17.05 3.18
C ARG A 3 -15.46 -15.98 4.15
N ASP A 4 -14.15 -15.87 4.33
CA ASP A 4 -13.55 -14.86 5.18
C ASP A 4 -13.00 -13.70 4.30
N VAL A 5 -12.12 -14.03 3.33
CA VAL A 5 -11.57 -13.08 2.37
C VAL A 5 -11.73 -13.65 0.96
N VAL A 6 -12.11 -12.82 0.00
CA VAL A 6 -12.33 -13.23 -1.40
C VAL A 6 -11.56 -12.34 -2.36
N GLY A 7 -11.04 -12.94 -3.45
CA GLY A 7 -10.42 -12.25 -4.56
C GLY A 7 -11.21 -12.49 -5.84
N PHE A 8 -11.80 -11.45 -6.44
CA PHE A 8 -12.54 -11.57 -7.68
C PHE A 8 -11.64 -11.39 -8.89
N LEU A 9 -11.71 -12.33 -9.82
CA LEU A 9 -10.97 -12.28 -11.09
C LEU A 9 -11.79 -11.64 -12.21
N THR A 10 -13.12 -11.54 -12.03
CA THR A 10 -14.03 -10.97 -13.01
C THR A 10 -15.01 -10.00 -12.36
N LYS A 11 -15.62 -9.12 -13.18
CA LYS A 11 -16.67 -8.19 -12.73
C LYS A 11 -17.94 -8.89 -12.25
N ALA A 12 -18.16 -10.16 -12.64
CA ALA A 12 -19.29 -10.96 -12.18
C ALA A 12 -19.14 -11.40 -10.70
N ARG A 13 -18.03 -11.07 -10.02
CA ARG A 13 -17.76 -11.37 -8.62
C ARG A 13 -17.96 -12.85 -8.30
N HIS A 14 -18.85 -13.18 -7.34
CA HIS A 14 -19.16 -14.54 -6.92
C HIS A 14 -19.85 -15.42 -7.98
N GLN A 15 -20.40 -14.82 -9.02
CA GLN A 15 -21.00 -15.54 -10.16
C GLN A 15 -20.01 -15.77 -11.31
N GLY A 16 -18.78 -15.27 -11.18
CA GLY A 16 -17.68 -15.47 -12.10
C GLY A 16 -16.55 -16.30 -11.48
N GLU A 17 -15.33 -16.06 -11.94
CA GLU A 17 -14.13 -16.66 -11.34
C GLU A 17 -13.68 -15.86 -10.12
N TRP A 18 -13.41 -16.57 -9.02
CA TRP A 18 -12.96 -15.98 -7.77
C TRP A 18 -12.11 -16.94 -6.95
N HIS A 19 -11.37 -16.39 -6.01
CA HIS A 19 -10.56 -17.11 -5.05
C HIS A 19 -11.14 -16.96 -3.64
N ASN A 20 -11.11 -18.04 -2.84
CA ASN A 20 -11.45 -18.00 -1.42
C ASN A 20 -10.19 -18.14 -0.55
N TYR A 21 -10.09 -17.29 0.46
CA TYR A 21 -9.08 -17.35 1.49
C TYR A 21 -9.77 -17.53 2.83
N GLN A 22 -9.70 -18.75 3.37
CA GLN A 22 -10.27 -19.11 4.66
C GLN A 22 -9.24 -18.88 5.75
N CYS A 23 -9.38 -17.78 6.50
CA CYS A 23 -8.42 -17.35 7.50
C CYS A 23 -8.70 -18.01 8.84
N LYS A 24 -7.70 -18.69 9.43
CA LYS A 24 -7.83 -19.37 10.73
C LYS A 24 -6.71 -18.92 11.67
N GLN A 25 -7.05 -18.05 12.61
CA GLN A 25 -6.14 -17.58 13.65
C GLN A 25 -6.32 -18.43 14.93
N TYR A 26 -5.82 -19.65 14.90
CA TYR A 26 -5.80 -20.50 16.09
C TYR A 26 -4.47 -20.41 16.85
N GLY A 27 -4.49 -20.65 18.15
CA GLY A 27 -3.29 -20.81 18.97
C GLY A 27 -2.45 -22.05 18.62
N ARG A 28 -2.97 -22.92 17.74
CA ARG A 28 -2.37 -24.18 17.26
C ARG A 28 -2.59 -24.35 15.75
N THR A 29 -1.99 -25.39 15.18
CA THR A 29 -2.20 -25.76 13.77
C THR A 29 -3.67 -26.02 13.44
N LEU A 30 -4.10 -25.69 12.21
CA LEU A 30 -5.44 -26.01 11.72
C LEU A 30 -5.60 -27.53 11.62
N GLN A 31 -6.63 -28.06 12.29
CA GLN A 31 -6.94 -29.47 12.32
C GLN A 31 -7.81 -29.88 11.12
N THR A 32 -7.78 -31.17 10.76
CA THR A 32 -8.50 -31.72 9.61
C THR A 32 -10.01 -31.51 9.68
N ALA A 33 -10.66 -31.79 10.82
CA ALA A 33 -12.11 -31.71 10.94
C ALA A 33 -12.64 -30.27 10.69
N PRO A 34 -12.14 -29.19 11.35
CA PRO A 34 -12.58 -27.86 11.03
C PRO A 34 -12.22 -27.43 9.60
N ALA A 35 -11.14 -27.92 9.00
CA ALA A 35 -10.81 -27.61 7.61
C ALA A 35 -11.83 -28.22 6.64
N LEU A 36 -12.17 -29.48 6.81
CA LEU A 36 -13.19 -30.16 5.99
C LEU A 36 -14.58 -29.52 6.17
N LEU A 37 -14.94 -29.10 7.39
CA LEU A 37 -16.19 -28.38 7.64
C LEU A 37 -16.27 -27.07 6.83
N GLU A 38 -15.22 -26.24 6.85
CA GLU A 38 -15.22 -24.98 6.10
C GLU A 38 -15.26 -25.21 4.59
N LEU A 39 -14.55 -26.22 4.09
CA LEU A 39 -14.65 -26.63 2.68
C LEU A 39 -16.06 -27.13 2.35
N GLY A 40 -16.67 -27.95 3.23
CA GLY A 40 -18.04 -28.42 3.09
C GLY A 40 -19.06 -27.30 3.02
N LYS A 41 -18.89 -26.24 3.82
CA LYS A 41 -19.74 -25.03 3.73
C LYS A 41 -19.69 -24.39 2.36
N ILE A 42 -18.47 -24.20 1.79
CA ILE A 42 -18.32 -23.62 0.46
C ILE A 42 -19.02 -24.47 -0.60
N LEU A 43 -18.81 -25.78 -0.59
CA LEU A 43 -19.40 -26.66 -1.60
C LEU A 43 -20.92 -26.75 -1.45
N TYR A 44 -21.44 -26.80 -0.24
CA TYR A 44 -22.89 -26.78 0.03
C TYR A 44 -23.57 -25.50 -0.48
N TYR A 45 -23.04 -24.34 -0.18
CA TYR A 45 -23.63 -23.07 -0.64
C TYR A 45 -23.42 -22.85 -2.14
N ALA A 46 -22.37 -23.39 -2.75
CA ALA A 46 -22.21 -23.42 -4.20
C ALA A 46 -23.26 -24.32 -4.86
N ASP A 47 -23.58 -25.50 -4.29
CA ASP A 47 -24.64 -26.39 -4.75
C ASP A 47 -26.02 -25.73 -4.70
N LEU A 48 -26.25 -24.87 -3.70
CA LEU A 48 -27.48 -24.06 -3.61
C LEU A 48 -27.52 -22.88 -4.61
N GLY A 49 -26.46 -22.65 -5.40
CA GLY A 49 -26.42 -21.57 -6.38
C GLY A 49 -26.14 -20.18 -5.80
N GLU A 50 -25.76 -20.07 -4.52
CA GLU A 50 -25.43 -18.79 -3.89
C GLU A 50 -24.20 -18.13 -4.56
N PHE A 51 -23.28 -18.95 -5.06
CA PHE A 51 -22.08 -18.55 -5.79
C PHE A 51 -21.49 -19.71 -6.58
N THR A 52 -20.63 -19.42 -7.54
CA THR A 52 -19.88 -20.45 -8.26
C THR A 52 -18.81 -21.07 -7.35
N VAL A 53 -18.39 -22.28 -7.63
CA VAL A 53 -17.25 -22.91 -6.95
C VAL A 53 -16.00 -22.02 -7.15
N PRO A 54 -15.21 -21.73 -6.09
CA PRO A 54 -14.02 -20.91 -6.25
C PRO A 54 -12.97 -21.64 -7.11
N ARG A 55 -12.34 -20.89 -8.00
CA ARG A 55 -11.24 -21.40 -8.83
C ARG A 55 -10.03 -21.81 -7.99
N ARG A 56 -9.85 -21.18 -6.83
CA ARG A 56 -8.82 -21.50 -5.84
C ARG A 56 -9.39 -21.36 -4.44
N TYR A 57 -9.10 -22.34 -3.60
CA TYR A 57 -9.43 -22.31 -2.18
C TYR A 57 -8.16 -22.42 -1.35
N SER A 58 -7.90 -21.42 -0.49
CA SER A 58 -6.68 -21.38 0.31
C SER A 58 -7.02 -21.34 1.81
N PHE A 59 -6.47 -22.27 2.57
CA PHE A 59 -6.44 -22.16 4.03
C PHE A 59 -5.28 -21.25 4.44
N VAL A 60 -5.59 -20.05 4.94
CA VAL A 60 -4.60 -19.14 5.52
C VAL A 60 -4.44 -19.49 6.99
N ALA A 61 -3.40 -20.23 7.29
CA ALA A 61 -3.12 -20.78 8.62
C ALA A 61 -1.68 -20.41 9.06
N PRO A 62 -1.48 -19.26 9.72
CA PRO A 62 -0.14 -18.79 10.09
C PRO A 62 0.67 -19.76 10.95
N ARG A 63 -0.01 -20.61 11.74
CA ARG A 63 0.63 -21.69 12.52
C ARG A 63 0.67 -23.02 11.79
N GLY A 64 0.40 -23.02 10.49
CA GLY A 64 0.36 -24.22 9.66
C GLY A 64 -0.90 -25.06 9.83
N VAL A 65 -0.94 -26.15 9.11
CA VAL A 65 -1.97 -27.18 9.17
C VAL A 65 -1.40 -28.46 9.83
N ASN A 66 -2.27 -29.34 10.35
CA ASN A 66 -1.78 -30.59 10.90
C ASN A 66 -1.25 -31.52 9.78
N ARG A 67 -0.37 -32.46 10.15
CA ARG A 67 0.30 -33.37 9.21
C ARG A 67 -0.68 -34.14 8.30
N ASN A 68 -1.82 -34.53 8.85
CA ASN A 68 -2.81 -35.28 8.09
C ASN A 68 -3.48 -34.41 7.01
N LEU A 69 -3.89 -33.20 7.35
CA LEU A 69 -4.46 -32.25 6.39
C LEU A 69 -3.44 -31.84 5.33
N GLU A 70 -2.19 -31.63 5.72
CA GLU A 70 -1.12 -31.29 4.80
C GLU A 70 -0.92 -32.39 3.75
N ARG A 71 -0.85 -33.66 4.19
CA ARG A 71 -0.74 -34.80 3.28
C ARG A 71 -1.91 -34.85 2.30
N MET A 72 -3.15 -34.65 2.79
CA MET A 72 -4.33 -34.64 1.92
C MET A 72 -4.33 -33.49 0.91
N ILE A 73 -3.87 -32.29 1.29
CA ILE A 73 -3.74 -31.16 0.35
C ILE A 73 -2.76 -31.49 -0.78
N PHE A 74 -1.66 -32.19 -0.48
CA PHE A 74 -0.72 -32.68 -1.50
C PHE A 74 -1.19 -33.90 -2.29
N ASN A 75 -2.25 -34.58 -1.80
CA ASN A 75 -2.85 -35.74 -2.47
C ASN A 75 -4.36 -35.49 -2.67
N PRO A 76 -4.77 -34.79 -3.72
CA PRO A 76 -6.16 -34.36 -3.96
C PRO A 76 -7.19 -35.50 -3.88
N SER A 77 -6.83 -36.70 -4.35
CA SER A 77 -7.72 -37.86 -4.25
C SER A 77 -7.97 -38.30 -2.80
N GLU A 78 -6.95 -38.29 -1.93
CA GLU A 78 -7.12 -38.58 -0.49
C GLU A 78 -8.01 -37.52 0.19
N LEU A 79 -7.90 -36.24 -0.21
CA LEU A 79 -8.73 -35.17 0.33
C LEU A 79 -10.20 -35.35 -0.06
N ARG A 80 -10.47 -35.69 -1.33
CA ARG A 80 -11.81 -36.07 -1.80
C ARG A 80 -12.39 -37.23 -1.01
N ASP A 81 -11.65 -38.32 -0.93
CA ASP A 81 -12.10 -39.53 -0.27
C ASP A 81 -12.36 -39.29 1.22
N ALA A 82 -11.52 -38.49 1.89
CA ALA A 82 -11.75 -38.09 3.28
C ALA A 82 -12.99 -37.17 3.40
N MET A 83 -13.23 -36.26 2.45
CA MET A 83 -14.41 -35.38 2.43
C MET A 83 -15.70 -36.20 2.37
N ILE A 84 -15.74 -37.22 1.51
CA ILE A 84 -16.90 -38.14 1.38
C ILE A 84 -17.03 -39.01 2.63
N ALA A 85 -15.97 -39.70 3.02
CA ALA A 85 -16.01 -40.65 4.11
C ALA A 85 -16.29 -40.02 5.49
N LYS A 86 -15.94 -38.75 5.67
CA LYS A 86 -16.08 -38.04 6.95
C LYS A 86 -17.18 -36.98 6.94
N TRP A 87 -18.02 -36.96 5.93
CA TRP A 87 -19.07 -35.96 5.80
C TRP A 87 -20.00 -35.94 7.02
N ASP A 88 -20.51 -37.05 7.42
CA ASP A 88 -21.44 -37.17 8.55
C ASP A 88 -20.80 -36.80 9.90
N ASP A 89 -19.49 -37.10 10.05
CA ASP A 89 -18.75 -36.81 11.27
C ASP A 89 -18.40 -35.31 11.39
N TYR A 90 -18.04 -34.65 10.27
CA TYR A 90 -17.42 -33.35 10.31
C TYR A 90 -18.27 -32.21 9.69
N CYS A 91 -19.11 -32.53 8.71
CA CYS A 91 -19.82 -31.53 7.91
C CYS A 91 -21.32 -31.49 8.18
N ALA A 92 -21.97 -32.64 8.18
CA ALA A 92 -23.44 -32.75 8.14
C ALA A 92 -24.18 -31.89 9.17
N LYS A 93 -23.68 -31.79 10.40
CA LYS A 93 -24.30 -31.04 11.51
C LYS A 93 -23.70 -29.66 11.73
N GLY A 94 -22.59 -29.34 11.07
CA GLY A 94 -21.82 -28.08 11.29
C GLY A 94 -21.99 -27.02 10.21
N ILE A 95 -22.67 -27.34 9.10
CA ILE A 95 -22.85 -26.39 7.97
C ILE A 95 -23.95 -25.39 8.28
N VAL A 96 -25.11 -25.85 8.74
CA VAL A 96 -26.27 -25.05 9.12
C VAL A 96 -26.72 -25.41 10.51
N ASP A 97 -26.88 -24.45 11.40
CA ASP A 97 -27.32 -24.68 12.76
C ASP A 97 -28.73 -25.32 12.77
N GLY A 98 -28.88 -26.38 13.56
CA GLY A 98 -30.16 -27.11 13.73
C GLY A 98 -30.57 -27.96 12.54
N GLN A 99 -29.75 -28.11 11.51
CA GLN A 99 -30.03 -28.93 10.35
C GLN A 99 -28.94 -29.99 10.14
N VAL A 100 -29.38 -31.14 9.63
CA VAL A 100 -28.46 -32.23 9.20
C VAL A 100 -28.44 -32.23 7.68
N ILE A 101 -27.30 -31.88 7.09
CA ILE A 101 -27.11 -31.85 5.63
C ILE A 101 -26.59 -33.23 5.19
N ALA A 102 -27.46 -34.02 4.59
CA ALA A 102 -27.07 -35.29 4.03
C ALA A 102 -26.21 -35.13 2.78
N LEU A 103 -25.20 -35.98 2.61
CA LEU A 103 -24.40 -36.02 1.39
C LEU A 103 -25.13 -36.86 0.33
N ALA A 104 -25.97 -36.20 -0.47
CA ALA A 104 -26.81 -36.88 -1.48
C ALA A 104 -27.11 -35.92 -2.66
N GLY A 105 -27.62 -36.47 -3.77
CA GLY A 105 -28.08 -35.68 -4.92
C GLY A 105 -27.00 -34.85 -5.57
N SER A 106 -27.32 -33.57 -5.91
CA SER A 106 -26.42 -32.63 -6.59
C SER A 106 -25.17 -32.36 -5.74
N LEU A 107 -25.31 -32.24 -4.42
CA LEU A 107 -24.18 -31.98 -3.52
C LEU A 107 -23.15 -33.11 -3.56
N LEU A 108 -23.58 -34.37 -3.58
CA LEU A 108 -22.66 -35.53 -3.73
C LEU A 108 -21.93 -35.42 -5.07
N THR A 109 -22.67 -35.21 -6.16
CA THR A 109 -22.09 -35.05 -7.50
C THR A 109 -21.08 -33.93 -7.58
N LEU A 110 -21.39 -32.79 -6.94
CA LEU A 110 -20.47 -31.65 -6.89
C LEU A 110 -19.19 -32.01 -6.12
N ILE A 111 -19.31 -32.66 -4.96
CA ILE A 111 -18.17 -33.05 -4.12
C ILE A 111 -17.30 -34.09 -4.84
N GLU A 112 -17.88 -35.05 -5.53
CA GLU A 112 -17.13 -36.02 -6.30
C GLU A 112 -16.37 -35.43 -7.49
N SER A 113 -16.95 -34.42 -8.13
CA SER A 113 -16.40 -33.76 -9.33
C SER A 113 -15.54 -32.53 -9.04
N PHE A 114 -15.51 -32.06 -7.80
CA PHE A 114 -14.73 -30.88 -7.42
C PHE A 114 -13.23 -31.08 -7.63
N ASP A 115 -12.55 -30.06 -8.14
CA ASP A 115 -11.10 -30.08 -8.31
C ASP A 115 -10.38 -29.81 -6.98
N TYR A 116 -10.08 -30.89 -6.25
CA TYR A 116 -9.32 -30.81 -4.99
C TYR A 116 -7.85 -30.35 -5.19
N GLY A 117 -7.33 -30.37 -6.42
CA GLY A 117 -6.04 -29.77 -6.75
C GLY A 117 -6.03 -28.24 -6.67
N SER A 118 -7.22 -27.63 -6.62
CA SER A 118 -7.39 -26.18 -6.41
C SER A 118 -7.28 -25.75 -4.95
N ILE A 119 -7.05 -26.68 -4.01
CA ILE A 119 -6.94 -26.41 -2.56
C ILE A 119 -5.49 -26.23 -2.17
N TYR A 120 -5.22 -25.12 -1.47
CA TYR A 120 -3.88 -24.72 -1.04
C TYR A 120 -3.84 -24.41 0.46
N ARG A 121 -2.65 -24.42 1.02
CA ARG A 121 -2.38 -23.79 2.31
C ARG A 121 -1.48 -22.57 2.10
N ILE A 122 -1.64 -21.57 2.95
CA ILE A 122 -0.78 -20.38 3.02
C ILE A 122 -0.28 -20.28 4.47
N SER A 123 1.02 -20.45 4.65
CA SER A 123 1.69 -20.34 5.95
C SER A 123 2.09 -18.87 6.24
N LEU A 124 2.61 -18.62 7.44
CA LEU A 124 3.20 -17.31 7.76
C LEU A 124 4.40 -17.01 6.87
N ASP A 125 5.24 -18.00 6.59
CA ASP A 125 6.41 -17.80 5.72
C ASP A 125 6.01 -17.45 4.30
N ASP A 126 4.93 -18.06 3.77
CA ASP A 126 4.39 -17.71 2.45
C ASP A 126 3.89 -16.25 2.42
N ILE A 127 3.25 -15.77 3.51
CA ILE A 127 2.80 -14.38 3.61
C ILE A 127 3.99 -13.42 3.69
N LEU A 128 5.00 -13.75 4.50
CA LEU A 128 6.19 -12.90 4.66
C LEU A 128 7.06 -12.86 3.39
N ALA A 129 7.03 -13.92 2.60
CA ALA A 129 7.74 -14.00 1.33
C ALA A 129 7.03 -13.27 0.19
N ASP A 130 5.73 -12.97 0.32
CA ASP A 130 4.95 -12.28 -0.72
C ASP A 130 5.38 -10.80 -0.79
N PRO A 131 5.92 -10.31 -1.93
CA PRO A 131 6.27 -8.91 -2.09
C PRO A 131 5.08 -7.94 -1.88
N ALA A 132 3.86 -8.36 -2.22
CA ALA A 132 2.65 -7.56 -2.04
C ALA A 132 2.23 -7.41 -0.56
N ALA A 133 2.67 -8.31 0.31
CA ALA A 133 2.41 -8.21 1.75
C ALA A 133 3.31 -7.18 2.45
N LYS A 134 4.50 -6.87 1.90
CA LYS A 134 5.48 -5.97 2.55
C LYS A 134 4.91 -4.61 2.95
N PRO A 135 4.21 -3.85 2.07
CA PRO A 135 3.64 -2.57 2.45
C PRO A 135 2.59 -2.69 3.56
N VAL A 136 1.77 -3.74 3.50
CA VAL A 136 0.73 -3.99 4.50
C VAL A 136 1.34 -4.34 5.86
N LEU A 137 2.38 -5.17 5.86
CA LEU A 137 3.12 -5.55 7.07
C LEU A 137 3.86 -4.33 7.66
N ALA A 138 4.51 -3.52 6.81
CA ALA A 138 5.17 -2.30 7.22
C ALA A 138 4.18 -1.35 7.91
N LYS A 139 3.05 -1.07 7.27
CA LYS A 139 2.00 -0.21 7.81
C LYS A 139 1.39 -0.77 9.10
N ARG A 140 1.10 -2.08 9.14
CA ARG A 140 0.42 -2.71 10.27
C ARG A 140 1.28 -2.90 11.51
N PHE A 141 2.57 -3.17 11.33
CA PHE A 141 3.51 -3.54 12.41
C PHE A 141 4.63 -2.51 12.61
N GLY A 142 4.59 -1.37 11.91
CA GLY A 142 5.56 -0.29 12.06
C GLY A 142 6.97 -0.67 11.58
N SER A 143 7.10 -1.66 10.68
CA SER A 143 8.39 -1.98 10.09
C SER A 143 8.81 -0.92 9.06
N ASP A 144 10.12 -0.74 8.90
CA ASP A 144 10.67 0.18 7.91
C ASP A 144 10.38 -0.31 6.48
N PRO A 145 9.62 0.42 5.65
CA PRO A 145 9.38 0.05 4.27
C PRO A 145 10.62 0.18 3.37
N GLY A 146 11.71 0.74 3.89
CA GLY A 146 12.95 1.00 3.16
C GLY A 146 13.00 2.38 2.51
N PRO A 147 14.08 2.68 1.76
CA PRO A 147 14.25 3.97 1.11
C PRO A 147 13.29 4.16 -0.06
N PRO A 148 12.76 5.38 -0.26
CA PRO A 148 11.90 5.67 -1.40
C PRO A 148 12.72 5.66 -2.71
N PRO A 149 12.05 5.47 -3.86
CA PRO A 149 12.68 5.68 -5.16
C PRO A 149 13.09 7.14 -5.35
N ARG A 150 14.05 7.38 -6.25
CA ARG A 150 14.44 8.75 -6.62
C ARG A 150 13.32 9.47 -7.36
N GLY A 151 13.24 10.77 -7.15
CA GLY A 151 12.38 11.65 -7.94
C GLY A 151 12.85 11.69 -9.40
N ILE A 152 11.90 11.70 -10.33
CA ILE A 152 12.15 11.86 -11.76
C ILE A 152 11.61 13.21 -12.17
N VAL A 153 12.50 14.10 -12.64
CA VAL A 153 12.14 15.45 -13.09
C VAL A 153 11.66 15.37 -14.54
N PRO A 154 10.39 15.71 -14.84
CA PRO A 154 9.90 15.78 -16.22
C PRO A 154 10.62 16.85 -17.03
N ALA A 155 10.65 16.69 -18.37
CA ALA A 155 11.23 17.70 -19.26
C ALA A 155 10.45 19.02 -19.17
N ASP A 156 9.13 18.95 -19.21
CA ASP A 156 8.23 20.09 -19.12
C ASP A 156 7.80 20.38 -17.67
N ILE A 157 7.34 21.61 -17.41
CA ILE A 157 6.75 21.99 -16.13
C ILE A 157 5.34 21.38 -16.02
N GLU A 158 5.11 20.61 -14.98
CA GLU A 158 3.81 20.03 -14.70
C GLU A 158 2.89 21.00 -13.93
N GLN A 159 1.59 20.81 -14.06
CA GLN A 159 0.59 21.68 -13.40
C GLN A 159 0.81 21.76 -11.87
N ARG A 160 1.23 20.68 -11.24
CA ARG A 160 1.52 20.64 -9.79
C ARG A 160 2.75 21.42 -9.37
N GLU A 161 3.62 21.80 -10.31
CA GLU A 161 4.78 22.66 -10.04
C GLU A 161 4.43 24.14 -10.11
N LEU A 162 3.37 24.51 -10.83
CA LEU A 162 3.07 25.91 -11.17
C LEU A 162 3.01 26.86 -9.97
N PRO A 163 2.42 26.51 -8.80
CA PRO A 163 2.32 27.45 -7.70
C PRO A 163 3.70 27.89 -7.16
N TYR A 164 4.61 26.94 -6.88
CA TYR A 164 5.94 27.30 -6.39
C TYR A 164 6.83 27.85 -7.52
N VAL A 165 6.70 27.33 -8.76
CA VAL A 165 7.50 27.79 -9.91
C VAL A 165 7.21 29.27 -10.22
N SER A 166 5.95 29.69 -10.22
CA SER A 166 5.58 31.08 -10.49
C SER A 166 6.21 32.04 -9.47
N GLN A 167 6.17 31.68 -8.19
CA GLN A 167 6.79 32.48 -7.13
C GLN A 167 8.32 32.49 -7.23
N LEU A 168 8.93 31.35 -7.59
CA LEU A 168 10.37 31.23 -7.76
C LEU A 168 10.86 32.06 -8.97
N VAL A 169 10.14 32.07 -10.10
CA VAL A 169 10.40 32.88 -11.25
C VAL A 169 10.34 34.39 -10.90
N ALA A 170 9.32 34.77 -10.11
CA ALA A 170 9.21 36.13 -9.61
C ALA A 170 10.38 36.51 -8.67
N ALA A 171 10.83 35.59 -7.81
CA ALA A 171 11.97 35.80 -6.93
C ALA A 171 13.30 36.03 -7.69
N TYR A 172 13.50 35.34 -8.83
CA TYR A 172 14.63 35.62 -9.70
C TYR A 172 14.52 37.04 -10.32
N GLY A 173 13.29 37.45 -10.70
CA GLY A 173 13.03 38.78 -11.20
C GLY A 173 13.35 39.85 -10.16
N ASP A 174 12.95 39.68 -8.92
CA ASP A 174 13.28 40.59 -7.80
C ASP A 174 14.79 40.76 -7.67
N ARG A 175 15.55 39.65 -7.71
CA ARG A 175 17.02 39.69 -7.63
C ARG A 175 17.69 40.49 -8.75
N ASP A 176 17.16 40.37 -9.97
CA ASP A 176 17.76 40.99 -11.16
C ASP A 176 17.14 42.36 -11.50
N GLY A 177 16.16 42.83 -10.70
CA GLY A 177 15.40 44.06 -11.00
C GLY A 177 14.63 43.97 -12.32
N LYS A 178 14.13 42.79 -12.69
CA LYS A 178 13.45 42.49 -13.96
C LYS A 178 12.15 41.74 -13.73
N THR A 179 11.29 41.78 -14.73
CA THR A 179 10.10 40.88 -14.74
C THR A 179 10.36 39.75 -15.71
N TYR A 180 10.42 38.53 -15.18
CA TYR A 180 10.41 37.31 -15.96
C TYR A 180 8.95 36.85 -16.17
N THR A 181 8.63 36.47 -17.41
CA THR A 181 7.26 36.13 -17.81
C THR A 181 6.95 34.64 -17.57
N GLY A 182 7.98 33.82 -17.46
CA GLY A 182 7.85 32.38 -17.21
C GLY A 182 9.18 31.68 -16.98
N HIS A 183 9.10 30.41 -16.72
CA HIS A 183 10.27 29.55 -16.46
C HIS A 183 11.25 29.49 -17.65
N GLY A 184 10.77 29.69 -18.89
CA GLY A 184 11.62 29.75 -20.08
C GLY A 184 12.67 30.84 -20.03
N ASP A 185 12.34 31.99 -19.45
CA ASP A 185 13.28 33.13 -19.29
C ASP A 185 14.40 32.77 -18.30
N VAL A 186 14.09 31.90 -17.33
CA VAL A 186 15.00 31.49 -16.26
C VAL A 186 15.85 30.30 -16.66
N ALA A 187 15.29 29.35 -17.38
CA ALA A 187 15.94 28.08 -17.72
C ALA A 187 17.25 28.29 -18.53
N GLY A 188 17.27 29.25 -19.42
CA GLY A 188 18.47 29.62 -20.19
C GLY A 188 19.44 30.60 -19.49
N HIS A 189 19.10 31.10 -18.31
CA HIS A 189 19.92 32.06 -17.59
C HIS A 189 21.14 31.40 -16.95
N ALA A 190 22.35 31.92 -17.20
CA ALA A 190 23.60 31.27 -16.78
C ALA A 190 23.70 31.02 -15.26
N LYS A 191 23.14 31.89 -14.43
CA LYS A 191 23.16 31.79 -12.96
C LYS A 191 21.89 31.12 -12.41
N HIS A 192 20.72 31.53 -12.92
CA HIS A 192 19.43 31.08 -12.37
C HIS A 192 18.99 29.70 -12.92
N GLY A 193 19.36 29.34 -14.16
CA GLY A 193 19.00 28.06 -14.76
C GLY A 193 19.44 26.85 -13.95
N PRO A 194 20.73 26.74 -13.57
CA PRO A 194 21.18 25.64 -12.70
C PRO A 194 20.48 25.60 -11.33
N HIS A 195 20.26 26.77 -10.71
CA HIS A 195 19.55 26.87 -9.45
C HIS A 195 18.08 26.40 -9.61
N PHE A 196 17.39 26.85 -10.64
CA PHE A 196 16.02 26.43 -10.94
C PHE A 196 15.92 24.94 -11.18
N SER A 197 16.84 24.33 -11.93
CA SER A 197 16.91 22.88 -12.12
C SER A 197 17.03 22.14 -10.79
N THR A 198 17.92 22.60 -9.92
CA THR A 198 18.10 22.01 -8.58
C THR A 198 16.82 22.14 -7.73
N GLN A 199 16.08 23.24 -7.81
CA GLN A 199 14.81 23.37 -7.06
C GLN A 199 13.75 22.38 -7.58
N ARG A 200 13.71 22.12 -8.89
CA ARG A 200 12.84 21.08 -9.45
C ARG A 200 13.24 19.67 -8.97
N GLU A 201 14.52 19.36 -8.96
CA GLU A 201 15.01 18.08 -8.42
C GLU A 201 14.54 17.88 -6.97
N ARG A 202 14.65 18.90 -6.12
CA ARG A 202 14.19 18.87 -4.73
C ARG A 202 12.70 18.62 -4.63
N PHE A 203 11.90 19.31 -5.43
CA PHE A 203 10.44 19.12 -5.46
C PHE A 203 10.08 17.68 -5.81
N PHE A 204 10.67 17.10 -6.85
CA PHE A 204 10.37 15.73 -7.27
C PHE A 204 10.95 14.67 -6.34
N GLU A 205 12.05 14.92 -5.65
CA GLU A 205 12.53 14.03 -4.58
C GLU A 205 11.53 13.98 -3.41
N ALA A 206 10.97 15.12 -3.00
CA ALA A 206 9.94 15.18 -1.97
C ALA A 206 8.60 14.56 -2.44
N ASP A 207 8.22 14.77 -3.68
CA ASP A 207 7.03 14.20 -4.28
C ASP A 207 7.12 12.66 -4.36
N ALA A 208 8.26 12.12 -4.80
CA ALA A 208 8.49 10.67 -4.83
C ALA A 208 8.49 10.07 -3.42
N PHE A 209 9.11 10.77 -2.45
CA PHE A 209 9.08 10.42 -1.04
C PHE A 209 7.64 10.36 -0.50
N GLY A 210 6.86 11.42 -0.70
CA GLY A 210 5.47 11.51 -0.24
C GLY A 210 4.58 10.41 -0.82
N ARG A 211 4.69 10.15 -2.14
CA ARG A 211 3.93 9.07 -2.78
C ARG A 211 4.29 7.70 -2.22
N PHE A 212 5.57 7.40 -2.07
CA PHE A 212 6.02 6.12 -1.57
C PHE A 212 5.54 5.85 -0.14
N TYR A 213 5.70 6.82 0.75
CA TYR A 213 5.32 6.61 2.16
C TYR A 213 3.81 6.71 2.40
N ARG A 214 3.04 7.50 1.64
CA ARG A 214 1.58 7.50 1.72
C ARG A 214 0.98 6.09 1.59
N ASP A 215 1.58 5.26 0.74
CA ASP A 215 1.08 3.91 0.49
C ASP A 215 1.65 2.86 1.49
N ASN A 216 2.71 3.21 2.24
CA ASN A 216 3.50 2.26 3.04
C ASN A 216 3.53 2.55 4.54
N VAL A 217 3.08 3.71 5.02
CA VAL A 217 3.00 4.08 6.44
C VAL A 217 1.65 4.69 6.78
N PHE A 218 1.41 4.99 8.05
CA PHE A 218 0.26 5.79 8.46
C PHE A 218 0.41 7.23 7.98
N GLU A 219 -0.69 7.86 7.57
CA GLU A 219 -0.71 9.22 7.02
C GLU A 219 -0.15 10.23 8.02
N GLU A 220 -0.46 10.04 9.31
CA GLU A 220 0.01 10.87 10.43
C GLU A 220 1.54 10.94 10.52
N GLU A 221 2.26 9.89 10.13
CA GLU A 221 3.72 9.88 10.12
C GLU A 221 4.32 10.80 9.04
N LEU A 222 3.66 10.88 7.89
CA LEU A 222 4.07 11.76 6.80
C LEU A 222 3.74 13.21 7.13
N GLU A 223 2.55 13.46 7.69
CA GLU A 223 2.13 14.78 8.15
C GLU A 223 3.05 15.30 9.26
N ALA A 224 3.37 14.45 10.25
CA ALA A 224 4.30 14.82 11.32
C ALA A 224 5.67 15.25 10.79
N LEU A 225 6.23 14.52 9.80
CA LEU A 225 7.48 14.92 9.17
C LEU A 225 7.37 16.28 8.47
N GLN A 226 6.27 16.51 7.73
CA GLN A 226 6.05 17.81 7.05
C GLN A 226 5.92 18.96 8.05
N ASP A 227 5.24 18.73 9.17
CA ASP A 227 5.09 19.72 10.24
C ASP A 227 6.42 20.03 10.94
N GLU A 228 7.25 19.03 11.19
CA GLU A 228 8.59 19.29 11.75
C GLU A 228 9.46 20.11 10.79
N ILE A 229 9.39 19.85 9.48
CA ILE A 229 10.11 20.71 8.50
C ILE A 229 9.51 22.11 8.50
N TYR A 230 8.18 22.25 8.51
CA TYR A 230 7.52 23.56 8.56
C TYR A 230 7.97 24.36 9.78
N HIS A 231 7.86 23.80 10.98
CA HIS A 231 8.29 24.48 12.20
C HIS A 231 9.79 24.73 12.24
N GLY A 232 10.58 23.87 11.62
CA GLY A 232 12.04 24.07 11.54
C GLY A 232 12.47 25.21 10.61
N VAL A 233 11.58 25.69 9.70
CA VAL A 233 11.92 26.73 8.71
C VAL A 233 11.09 28.01 8.84
N ILE A 234 9.96 28.00 9.56
CA ILE A 234 9.02 29.13 9.56
C ILE A 234 9.63 30.41 10.14
N ASP A 235 10.43 30.31 11.19
CA ASP A 235 11.11 31.46 11.78
C ASP A 235 12.12 32.06 10.78
N LYS A 236 12.89 31.19 10.10
CA LYS A 236 13.82 31.61 9.05
C LYS A 236 13.12 32.26 7.88
N HIS A 237 11.93 31.73 7.49
CA HIS A 237 11.09 32.34 6.47
C HIS A 237 10.61 33.74 6.84
N GLY A 238 10.26 33.96 8.13
CA GLY A 238 9.77 35.23 8.65
C GLY A 238 10.84 36.32 8.87
N GLU A 239 12.13 35.99 8.75
CA GLU A 239 13.21 36.99 8.87
C GLU A 239 13.16 38.02 7.72
N THR A 240 13.81 39.17 7.93
CA THR A 240 14.02 40.14 6.86
C THR A 240 15.09 39.64 5.89
N HIS A 241 14.74 39.51 4.63
CA HIS A 241 15.63 39.08 3.56
C HIS A 241 15.94 40.25 2.59
N ILE A 242 17.08 40.18 1.91
CA ILE A 242 17.47 41.21 0.95
C ILE A 242 16.53 41.26 -0.25
N ASP A 243 15.99 40.15 -0.65
CA ASP A 243 14.99 39.96 -1.71
C ASP A 243 14.29 38.58 -1.55
N SER A 244 13.29 38.30 -2.39
CA SER A 244 12.55 37.04 -2.38
C SER A 244 13.44 35.79 -2.62
N LEU A 245 14.47 35.91 -3.46
CA LEU A 245 15.40 34.79 -3.68
C LEU A 245 16.29 34.56 -2.45
N GLY A 246 16.67 35.60 -1.73
CA GLY A 246 17.38 35.48 -0.44
C GLY A 246 16.57 34.73 0.60
N ARG A 247 15.24 34.94 0.63
CA ARG A 247 14.32 34.12 1.45
C ARG A 247 14.38 32.66 1.04
N VAL A 248 14.25 32.34 -0.26
CA VAL A 248 14.36 30.97 -0.76
C VAL A 248 15.65 30.29 -0.30
N ASP A 249 16.79 30.97 -0.56
CA ASP A 249 18.12 30.43 -0.22
C ASP A 249 18.27 30.17 1.29
N ALA A 250 17.81 31.11 2.13
CA ALA A 250 17.86 30.99 3.59
C ALA A 250 16.99 29.83 4.11
N VAL A 251 15.74 29.73 3.62
CA VAL A 251 14.82 28.63 4.00
C VAL A 251 15.36 27.29 3.54
N MET A 252 15.88 27.18 2.33
CA MET A 252 16.48 25.94 1.81
C MET A 252 17.71 25.50 2.62
N SER A 253 18.55 26.47 3.02
CA SER A 253 19.70 26.21 3.88
C SER A 253 19.25 25.72 5.27
N GLN A 254 18.24 26.34 5.85
CA GLN A 254 17.68 25.95 7.13
C GLN A 254 17.05 24.54 7.06
N ALA A 255 16.25 24.27 6.03
CA ALA A 255 15.62 22.95 5.82
C ALA A 255 16.65 21.81 5.73
N ALA A 256 17.80 22.07 5.09
CA ALA A 256 18.89 21.10 5.05
C ALA A 256 19.40 20.71 6.45
N SER A 257 19.36 21.63 7.41
CA SER A 257 19.87 21.46 8.77
C SER A 257 18.84 20.89 9.76
N VAL A 258 17.54 20.88 9.41
CA VAL A 258 16.49 20.31 10.27
C VAL A 258 16.76 18.83 10.48
N GLN A 259 16.67 18.38 11.72
CA GLN A 259 16.81 16.98 12.12
C GLN A 259 15.45 16.48 12.61
N PRO A 260 14.58 16.02 11.70
CA PRO A 260 13.28 15.53 12.10
C PRO A 260 13.40 14.26 12.95
N ALA A 261 12.39 14.02 13.80
CA ALA A 261 12.24 12.80 14.56
C ALA A 261 11.35 11.77 13.80
N GLY A 262 11.05 10.64 14.46
CA GLY A 262 10.13 9.64 13.94
C GLY A 262 10.74 8.69 12.90
N PRO A 263 9.94 7.72 12.43
CA PRO A 263 10.41 6.59 11.63
C PRO A 263 10.89 6.99 10.23
N LEU A 264 10.37 8.10 9.66
CA LEU A 264 10.70 8.57 8.32
C LEU A 264 11.98 9.42 8.28
N ALA A 265 12.47 9.89 9.42
CA ALA A 265 13.62 10.83 9.54
C ALA A 265 14.87 10.32 8.79
N ARG A 266 15.21 9.04 8.94
CA ARG A 266 16.39 8.42 8.30
C ARG A 266 16.34 8.41 6.77
N HIS A 267 15.16 8.51 6.19
CA HIS A 267 14.93 8.50 4.75
C HIS A 267 14.72 9.91 4.19
N ALA A 268 14.39 10.89 5.04
CA ALA A 268 14.20 12.30 4.68
C ALA A 268 15.55 12.99 4.43
N ARG A 269 16.20 12.65 3.31
CA ARG A 269 17.47 13.23 2.88
C ARG A 269 17.33 14.74 2.63
N VAL A 270 18.46 15.44 2.55
CA VAL A 270 18.49 16.90 2.32
C VAL A 270 17.60 17.38 1.15
N PRO A 271 17.65 16.76 -0.05
CA PRO A 271 16.76 17.19 -1.13
C PRO A 271 15.28 17.01 -0.82
N VAL A 272 14.91 15.96 -0.07
CA VAL A 272 13.52 15.74 0.35
C VAL A 272 13.06 16.84 1.30
N LYS A 273 13.85 17.15 2.34
CA LYS A 273 13.53 18.22 3.31
C LYS A 273 13.36 19.58 2.63
N GLN A 274 14.27 19.90 1.71
CA GLN A 274 14.19 21.12 0.91
C GLN A 274 13.01 21.13 -0.06
N GLY A 275 12.70 19.97 -0.68
CA GLY A 275 11.56 19.84 -1.58
C GLY A 275 10.21 19.96 -0.85
N ILE A 276 10.11 19.51 0.39
CA ILE A 276 8.93 19.74 1.24
C ILE A 276 8.61 21.22 1.36
N CYS A 277 9.62 22.12 1.40
CA CYS A 277 9.37 23.56 1.43
C CYS A 277 8.62 24.04 0.17
N HIS A 278 8.85 23.48 -0.99
CA HIS A 278 8.06 23.80 -2.20
C HIS A 278 6.63 23.25 -2.12
N HIS A 279 6.42 22.09 -1.50
CA HIS A 279 5.07 21.59 -1.22
C HIS A 279 4.34 22.51 -0.23
N LEU A 280 5.01 22.99 0.82
CA LEU A 280 4.44 23.98 1.74
C LEU A 280 4.02 25.27 1.04
N VAL A 281 4.75 25.70 -0.01
CA VAL A 281 4.34 26.83 -0.86
C VAL A 281 3.09 26.51 -1.68
N ASN A 282 3.04 25.32 -2.27
CA ASN A 282 1.87 24.86 -3.01
C ASN A 282 0.63 24.78 -2.12
N ASP A 283 0.81 24.37 -0.87
CA ASP A 283 -0.24 24.27 0.16
C ASP A 283 -0.55 25.63 0.85
N LYS A 284 0.11 26.71 0.41
CA LYS A 284 -0.04 28.09 0.95
C LYS A 284 0.29 28.21 2.44
N ARG A 285 1.10 27.34 2.98
CA ARG A 285 1.59 27.43 4.36
C ARG A 285 2.74 28.40 4.52
N ILE A 286 3.55 28.58 3.48
CA ILE A 286 4.56 29.63 3.33
C ILE A 286 4.49 30.20 1.90
N ALA A 287 5.19 31.31 1.64
CA ALA A 287 5.29 31.91 0.30
C ALA A 287 6.74 32.31 0.02
N TRP A 288 7.19 32.15 -1.23
CA TRP A 288 8.51 32.64 -1.63
C TRP A 288 8.52 34.16 -1.82
N ARG A 289 7.37 34.75 -2.15
CA ARG A 289 7.19 36.16 -2.35
C ARG A 289 5.99 36.65 -1.53
N ASP A 290 6.13 37.83 -0.92
CA ASP A 290 5.00 38.53 -0.31
C ASP A 290 4.06 39.03 -1.43
N GLU A 291 2.74 38.99 -1.21
CA GLU A 291 1.73 39.48 -2.16
C GLU A 291 1.78 41.00 -2.34
#